data_a350a538da065540b89f9771cdf0a1d6
#
_entry.id   a350a538da065540b89f9771cdf0a1d6
#
_cell.length_a   1.000
_cell.length_b   1.000
_cell.length_c   1.000
_cell.angle_alpha   90.00
_cell.angle_beta   90.00
_cell.angle_gamma   90.00
#
_symmetry.space_group_name_H-M   'P 1'
#
loop_
_entity.id
_entity.type
_entity.pdbx_description
1 polymer ?
#
loop_
_entity_poly.entity_id
_entity_poly.type
_entity_poly.pdbx_seq_one_letter_code
_entity_poly.pdbx_strand_id
1 'polypeptide(L)'
;MKKLDSIQILRAVAALLVVFCHGAAEIGTNSPALWPSVWHTINNKGLFGVDIFFVVSGFVMMHIISGQPPGGASAARFIGERAVRVVPLYWLTTLLSVAIGVLAPALKHKHAFSAPYVLRSLLFTPSINPATGAPEPVLGLGWTLNYEMFFYAIIALILLLGVRRVFTALLVVFVSLVVFGAWFQPDDIIVKSWTHSIILEFLYGALLAQLRLSGWRIGALAQCVFVSAGMGGWLLLDLPAAGHFDLRGIVWGLSAAAIFCGFVMGRSQIAWPKGFTLIGDASYSLYLTHLFVMRICSMLVYHLPVGAVLQAVLFLLVFPPAAMALSVISYRKFELPTMKLGRQLIDARLNRRRLIETA
;
A
#
# COMPACT_ATOMS: atom_id res chain seq x y z
N MET A 1 -6.55 -4.25 -20.19
CA MET A 1 -6.29 -5.47 -19.38
C MET A 1 -7.63 -6.04 -18.95
N LYS A 2 -7.94 -7.32 -19.26
CA LYS A 2 -9.02 -8.00 -18.54
C LYS A 2 -8.67 -7.96 -17.05
N LYS A 3 -9.61 -7.51 -16.23
CA LYS A 3 -9.44 -7.43 -14.78
C LYS A 3 -9.16 -8.85 -14.24
N LEU A 4 -8.03 -9.03 -13.57
CA LEU A 4 -7.69 -10.31 -12.95
C LEU A 4 -8.29 -10.31 -11.54
N ASP A 5 -9.36 -11.08 -11.35
CA ASP A 5 -10.07 -11.16 -10.06
C ASP A 5 -9.14 -11.59 -8.93
N SER A 6 -8.18 -12.49 -9.19
CA SER A 6 -7.17 -12.91 -8.21
C SER A 6 -6.36 -11.74 -7.65
N ILE A 7 -6.07 -10.69 -8.45
CA ILE A 7 -5.38 -9.49 -7.95
C ILE A 7 -6.29 -8.72 -6.98
N GLN A 8 -7.59 -8.61 -7.29
CA GLN A 8 -8.52 -7.93 -6.40
C GLN A 8 -8.70 -8.68 -5.08
N ILE A 9 -8.70 -10.03 -5.13
CA ILE A 9 -8.74 -10.85 -3.91
C ILE A 9 -7.49 -10.62 -3.06
N LEU A 10 -6.30 -10.65 -3.65
CA LEU A 10 -5.06 -10.38 -2.91
C LEU A 10 -5.05 -8.98 -2.30
N ARG A 11 -5.58 -7.98 -3.01
CA ARG A 11 -5.73 -6.61 -2.48
C ARG A 11 -6.74 -6.55 -1.34
N ALA A 12 -7.85 -7.31 -1.41
CA ALA A 12 -8.80 -7.40 -0.33
C ALA A 12 -8.18 -8.04 0.92
N VAL A 13 -7.49 -9.17 0.75
CA VAL A 13 -6.77 -9.86 1.83
C VAL A 13 -5.72 -8.94 2.45
N ALA A 14 -4.89 -8.29 1.64
CA ALA A 14 -3.87 -7.36 2.10
C ALA A 14 -4.45 -6.20 2.93
N ALA A 15 -5.55 -5.58 2.46
CA ALA A 15 -6.23 -4.52 3.20
C ALA A 15 -6.83 -5.02 4.52
N LEU A 16 -7.44 -6.20 4.53
CA LEU A 16 -8.01 -6.79 5.74
C LEU A 16 -6.92 -7.16 6.76
N LEU A 17 -5.77 -7.70 6.32
CA LEU A 17 -4.64 -7.94 7.23
C LEU A 17 -4.22 -6.64 7.94
N VAL A 18 -4.14 -5.52 7.22
CA VAL A 18 -3.83 -4.22 7.82
C VAL A 18 -4.93 -3.74 8.77
N VAL A 19 -6.21 -3.93 8.42
CA VAL A 19 -7.34 -3.60 9.30
C VAL A 19 -7.28 -4.40 10.60
N PHE A 20 -7.04 -5.71 10.51
CA PHE A 20 -6.92 -6.57 11.70
C PHE A 20 -5.65 -6.26 12.51
N CYS A 21 -4.54 -5.91 11.85
CA CYS A 21 -3.32 -5.43 12.50
C CYS A 21 -3.61 -4.25 13.43
N HIS A 22 -4.23 -3.20 12.91
CA HIS A 22 -4.53 -2.00 13.69
C HIS A 22 -5.63 -2.26 14.73
N GLY A 23 -6.62 -3.11 14.40
CA GLY A 23 -7.63 -3.56 15.36
C GLY A 23 -7.03 -4.30 16.55
N ALA A 24 -6.06 -5.17 16.32
CA ALA A 24 -5.33 -5.87 17.38
C ALA A 24 -4.52 -4.91 18.27
N ALA A 25 -3.84 -3.92 17.65
CA ALA A 25 -3.13 -2.87 18.38
C ALA A 25 -4.10 -2.05 19.28
N GLU A 26 -5.28 -1.70 18.75
CA GLU A 26 -6.29 -0.95 19.51
C GLU A 26 -6.85 -1.76 20.68
N ILE A 27 -7.09 -3.07 20.51
CA ILE A 27 -7.51 -3.96 21.61
C ILE A 27 -6.40 -4.06 22.66
N GLY A 28 -5.15 -4.26 22.24
CA GLY A 28 -4.02 -4.32 23.16
C GLY A 28 -3.82 -3.05 23.96
N THR A 29 -4.14 -1.88 23.38
CA THR A 29 -4.08 -0.59 24.06
C THR A 29 -5.20 -0.41 25.09
N ASN A 30 -6.44 -0.78 24.75
CA ASN A 30 -7.60 -0.60 25.63
C ASN A 30 -7.79 -1.73 26.64
N SER A 31 -7.22 -2.91 26.40
CA SER A 31 -7.33 -4.09 27.24
C SER A 31 -5.99 -4.82 27.37
N PRO A 32 -4.95 -4.20 27.93
CA PRO A 32 -3.59 -4.70 27.92
C PRO A 32 -3.39 -6.04 28.64
N ALA A 33 -4.26 -6.37 29.59
CA ALA A 33 -4.23 -7.66 30.30
C ALA A 33 -4.89 -8.80 29.52
N LEU A 34 -5.64 -8.50 28.44
CA LEU A 34 -6.38 -9.47 27.67
C LEU A 34 -5.51 -10.06 26.56
N TRP A 35 -4.96 -11.26 26.75
CA TRP A 35 -4.17 -12.02 25.76
C TRP A 35 -3.09 -11.19 25.04
N PRO A 36 -2.16 -10.55 25.73
CA PRO A 36 -1.23 -9.58 25.13
C PRO A 36 -0.38 -10.20 24.02
N SER A 37 0.05 -11.45 24.14
CA SER A 37 0.83 -12.16 23.13
C SER A 37 0.06 -12.39 21.83
N VAL A 38 -1.26 -12.64 21.92
CA VAL A 38 -2.12 -12.85 20.74
C VAL A 38 -2.23 -11.54 19.95
N TRP A 39 -2.57 -10.44 20.62
CA TRP A 39 -2.71 -9.15 19.94
C TRP A 39 -1.40 -8.63 19.37
N HIS A 40 -0.30 -8.84 20.10
CA HIS A 40 1.04 -8.50 19.61
C HIS A 40 1.39 -9.30 18.35
N THR A 41 1.11 -10.60 18.32
CA THR A 41 1.35 -11.45 17.14
C THR A 41 0.50 -11.01 15.95
N ILE A 42 -0.80 -10.77 16.14
CA ILE A 42 -1.70 -10.32 15.06
C ILE A 42 -1.26 -8.94 14.53
N ASN A 43 -0.89 -8.02 15.42
CA ASN A 43 -0.39 -6.70 15.03
C ASN A 43 0.87 -6.83 14.16
N ASN A 44 1.86 -7.60 14.57
CA ASN A 44 3.09 -7.75 13.82
C ASN A 44 2.89 -8.48 12.48
N LYS A 45 2.21 -9.63 12.51
CA LYS A 45 1.98 -10.42 11.28
C LYS A 45 1.03 -9.74 10.30
N GLY A 46 0.09 -8.93 10.77
CA GLY A 46 -0.85 -8.20 9.91
C GLY A 46 -0.19 -7.12 9.04
N LEU A 47 0.99 -6.63 9.43
CA LEU A 47 1.80 -5.72 8.60
C LEU A 47 2.22 -6.32 7.25
N PHE A 48 2.21 -7.64 7.12
CA PHE A 48 2.47 -8.36 5.86
C PHE A 48 1.51 -7.98 4.71
N GLY A 49 0.33 -7.42 5.03
CA GLY A 49 -0.55 -6.86 4.02
C GLY A 49 0.10 -5.78 3.16
N VAL A 50 1.04 -5.02 3.72
CA VAL A 50 1.80 -4.00 2.97
C VAL A 50 2.72 -4.65 1.94
N ASP A 51 3.42 -5.71 2.31
CA ASP A 51 4.34 -6.44 1.43
C ASP A 51 3.58 -7.02 0.22
N ILE A 52 2.36 -7.54 0.44
CA ILE A 52 1.47 -7.96 -0.66
C ILE A 52 1.10 -6.76 -1.56
N PHE A 53 0.77 -5.60 -0.99
CA PHE A 53 0.44 -4.41 -1.78
C PHE A 53 1.59 -3.94 -2.67
N PHE A 54 2.82 -3.97 -2.19
CA PHE A 54 3.99 -3.56 -2.98
C PHE A 54 4.27 -4.52 -4.14
N VAL A 55 4.17 -5.83 -3.92
CA VAL A 55 4.26 -6.82 -5.00
C VAL A 55 3.14 -6.62 -6.03
N VAL A 56 1.89 -6.43 -5.57
CA VAL A 56 0.75 -6.12 -6.46
C VAL A 56 1.01 -4.85 -7.26
N SER A 57 1.51 -3.79 -6.62
CA SER A 57 1.80 -2.50 -7.28
C SER A 57 2.87 -2.67 -8.36
N GLY A 58 3.97 -3.35 -8.05
CA GLY A 58 5.03 -3.65 -9.03
C GLY A 58 4.51 -4.40 -10.25
N PHE A 59 3.70 -5.44 -10.02
CA PHE A 59 3.08 -6.22 -11.10
C PHE A 59 2.15 -5.37 -11.97
N VAL A 60 1.24 -4.63 -11.36
CA VAL A 60 0.24 -3.84 -12.08
C VAL A 60 0.91 -2.71 -12.87
N MET A 61 1.88 -2.01 -12.28
CA MET A 61 2.58 -0.93 -12.97
C MET A 61 3.36 -1.44 -14.18
N MET A 62 4.14 -2.50 -14.02
CA MET A 62 4.88 -3.10 -15.13
C MET A 62 3.94 -3.55 -16.25
N HIS A 63 2.78 -4.12 -15.90
CA HIS A 63 1.79 -4.52 -16.88
C HIS A 63 1.15 -3.33 -17.62
N ILE A 64 0.88 -2.22 -16.92
CA ILE A 64 0.30 -0.99 -17.50
C ILE A 64 1.24 -0.35 -18.53
N ILE A 65 2.54 -0.30 -18.23
CA ILE A 65 3.53 0.31 -19.14
C ILE A 65 3.99 -0.62 -20.25
N SER A 66 3.66 -1.91 -20.16
CA SER A 66 4.00 -2.89 -21.19
C SER A 66 3.36 -2.50 -22.53
N GLY A 67 4.17 -2.46 -23.58
CA GLY A 67 3.73 -2.09 -24.93
C GLY A 67 3.52 -0.60 -25.17
N GLN A 68 3.70 0.25 -24.16
CA GLN A 68 3.69 1.70 -24.36
C GLN A 68 5.06 2.18 -24.88
N PRO A 69 5.10 3.06 -25.92
CA PRO A 69 6.34 3.66 -26.34
C PRO A 69 6.91 4.55 -25.23
N PRO A 70 8.23 4.50 -24.96
CA PRO A 70 8.84 5.43 -24.02
C PRO A 70 8.81 6.85 -24.56
N GLY A 71 8.81 7.85 -23.67
CA GLY A 71 8.82 9.26 -24.01
C GLY A 71 7.98 10.12 -23.09
N GLY A 72 8.04 11.43 -23.26
CA GLY A 72 7.40 12.40 -22.39
C GLY A 72 5.87 12.28 -22.29
N ALA A 73 5.19 11.93 -23.39
CA ALA A 73 3.73 11.73 -23.38
C ALA A 73 3.32 10.52 -22.52
N SER A 74 4.04 9.39 -22.66
CA SER A 74 3.77 8.18 -21.85
C SER A 74 4.12 8.41 -20.38
N ALA A 75 5.24 9.09 -20.08
CA ALA A 75 5.62 9.47 -18.73
C ALA A 75 4.55 10.37 -18.07
N ALA A 76 4.11 11.41 -18.77
CA ALA A 76 3.10 12.34 -18.27
C ALA A 76 1.75 11.65 -18.05
N ARG A 77 1.33 10.78 -18.98
CA ARG A 77 0.12 9.98 -18.83
C ARG A 77 0.20 9.07 -17.61
N PHE A 78 1.30 8.30 -17.52
CA PHE A 78 1.52 7.35 -16.42
C PHE A 78 1.46 8.05 -15.06
N ILE A 79 2.29 9.08 -14.85
CA ILE A 79 2.33 9.77 -13.55
C ILE A 79 1.02 10.50 -13.24
N GLY A 80 0.37 11.09 -14.24
CA GLY A 80 -0.93 11.74 -14.09
C GLY A 80 -2.03 10.76 -13.64
N GLU A 81 -2.14 9.59 -14.28
CA GLU A 81 -3.13 8.57 -13.90
C GLU A 81 -2.87 8.01 -12.49
N ARG A 82 -1.62 7.92 -12.05
CA ARG A 82 -1.25 7.51 -10.69
C ARG A 82 -1.56 8.61 -9.69
N ALA A 83 -1.21 9.84 -9.99
CA ALA A 83 -1.53 10.99 -9.14
C ALA A 83 -3.04 11.12 -8.89
N VAL A 84 -3.85 11.05 -9.95
CA VAL A 84 -5.32 11.11 -9.83
C VAL A 84 -5.89 9.97 -8.98
N ARG A 85 -5.24 8.81 -8.99
CA ARG A 85 -5.66 7.67 -8.17
C ARG A 85 -5.30 7.83 -6.69
N VAL A 86 -4.11 8.35 -6.39
CA VAL A 86 -3.55 8.33 -5.03
C VAL A 86 -3.79 9.66 -4.32
N VAL A 87 -3.46 10.78 -4.96
CA VAL A 87 -3.39 12.09 -4.31
C VAL A 87 -4.72 12.56 -3.69
N PRO A 88 -5.87 12.51 -4.39
CA PRO A 88 -7.08 13.16 -3.88
C PRO A 88 -7.57 12.58 -2.54
N LEU A 89 -7.65 11.27 -2.42
CA LEU A 89 -8.13 10.63 -1.19
C LEU A 89 -7.09 10.73 -0.07
N TYR A 90 -5.80 10.58 -0.39
CA TYR A 90 -4.73 10.76 0.60
C TYR A 90 -4.68 12.18 1.16
N TRP A 91 -4.79 13.20 0.31
CA TRP A 91 -4.83 14.57 0.78
C TRP A 91 -6.07 14.84 1.65
N LEU A 92 -7.24 14.36 1.21
CA LEU A 92 -8.48 14.50 1.98
C LEU A 92 -8.33 13.89 3.39
N THR A 93 -7.83 12.66 3.48
CA THR A 93 -7.67 11.96 4.77
C THR A 93 -6.55 12.57 5.62
N THR A 94 -5.47 13.06 5.01
CA THR A 94 -4.40 13.77 5.72
C THR A 94 -4.90 15.10 6.28
N LEU A 95 -5.60 15.92 5.49
CA LEU A 95 -6.16 17.19 5.95
C LEU A 95 -7.26 16.99 7.00
N LEU A 96 -8.07 15.93 6.85
CA LEU A 96 -9.04 15.53 7.89
C LEU A 96 -8.32 15.17 9.20
N SER A 97 -7.19 14.46 9.11
CA SER A 97 -6.36 14.16 10.30
C SER A 97 -5.82 15.42 10.97
N VAL A 98 -5.38 16.42 10.19
CA VAL A 98 -4.96 17.73 10.73
C VAL A 98 -6.13 18.42 11.39
N ALA A 99 -7.28 18.51 10.70
CA ALA A 99 -8.48 19.18 11.23
C ALA A 99 -8.95 18.56 12.55
N ILE A 100 -9.02 17.23 12.64
CA ILE A 100 -9.38 16.53 13.89
C ILE A 100 -8.35 16.84 14.98
N GLY A 101 -7.06 16.82 14.70
CA GLY A 101 -6.03 17.08 15.70
C GLY A 101 -6.01 18.53 16.21
N VAL A 102 -6.44 19.49 15.38
CA VAL A 102 -6.55 20.91 15.76
C VAL A 102 -7.86 21.21 16.50
N LEU A 103 -9.00 20.70 15.97
CA LEU A 103 -10.34 21.04 16.47
C LEU A 103 -10.75 20.18 17.66
N ALA A 104 -10.24 18.96 17.77
CA ALA A 104 -10.58 18.02 18.83
C ALA A 104 -9.31 17.31 19.37
N PRO A 105 -8.38 18.05 20.01
CA PRO A 105 -7.09 17.48 20.44
C PRO A 105 -7.24 16.34 21.45
N ALA A 106 -8.33 16.31 22.21
CA ALA A 106 -8.65 15.21 23.12
C ALA A 106 -8.87 13.86 22.41
N LEU A 107 -9.25 13.87 21.13
CA LEU A 107 -9.47 12.66 20.34
C LEU A 107 -8.19 12.06 19.76
N LYS A 108 -7.11 12.82 19.76
CA LYS A 108 -5.82 12.39 19.22
C LYS A 108 -4.72 12.65 20.25
N HIS A 109 -4.10 11.58 20.73
CA HIS A 109 -2.94 11.68 21.60
C HIS A 109 -1.73 12.25 20.83
N LYS A 110 -1.13 13.31 21.38
CA LYS A 110 0.16 13.91 20.97
C LYS A 110 0.29 14.19 19.45
N HIS A 111 -0.19 15.34 19.00
CA HIS A 111 0.12 15.84 17.66
C HIS A 111 0.79 17.20 17.72
N ALA A 112 1.98 17.29 17.14
CA ALA A 112 2.61 18.57 16.81
C ALA A 112 2.54 18.73 15.29
N PHE A 113 1.59 19.54 14.79
CA PHE A 113 1.53 19.88 13.38
C PHE A 113 2.34 21.15 13.12
N SER A 114 3.49 21.00 12.47
CA SER A 114 4.17 22.14 11.87
C SER A 114 3.83 22.20 10.38
N ALA A 115 3.78 23.40 9.80
CA ALA A 115 3.50 23.57 8.38
C ALA A 115 4.48 22.78 7.48
N PRO A 116 5.82 22.76 7.75
CA PRO A 116 6.74 21.92 6.98
C PRO A 116 6.44 20.42 7.07
N TYR A 117 6.02 19.91 8.24
CA TYR A 117 5.69 18.50 8.40
C TYR A 117 4.42 18.11 7.62
N VAL A 118 3.37 18.95 7.68
CA VAL A 118 2.16 18.75 6.88
C VAL A 118 2.47 18.80 5.38
N LEU A 119 3.26 19.77 4.94
CA LEU A 119 3.65 19.90 3.54
C LEU A 119 4.44 18.68 3.04
N ARG A 120 5.44 18.21 3.80
CA ARG A 120 6.18 16.98 3.48
C ARG A 120 5.25 15.78 3.36
N SER A 121 4.29 15.64 4.28
CA SER A 121 3.29 14.58 4.22
C SER A 121 2.46 14.64 2.93
N LEU A 122 1.93 15.82 2.57
CA LEU A 122 1.16 16.00 1.32
C LEU A 122 1.99 15.75 0.06
N LEU A 123 3.30 16.00 0.10
CA LEU A 123 4.24 15.77 -1.01
C LEU A 123 4.85 14.36 -1.01
N PHE A 124 4.38 13.45 -0.17
CA PHE A 124 4.88 12.07 -0.08
C PHE A 124 6.39 12.00 0.24
N THR A 125 6.90 12.96 0.99
CA THR A 125 8.30 13.01 1.40
C THR A 125 8.47 12.38 2.77
N PRO A 126 9.35 11.37 2.95
CA PRO A 126 9.63 10.79 4.26
C PRO A 126 9.98 11.85 5.30
N SER A 127 9.43 11.73 6.48
CA SER A 127 9.62 12.71 7.57
C SER A 127 9.45 12.04 8.92
N ILE A 128 10.09 12.63 9.94
CA ILE A 128 9.92 12.22 11.32
C ILE A 128 8.71 12.94 11.92
N ASN A 129 7.84 12.19 12.57
CA ASN A 129 6.71 12.76 13.31
C ASN A 129 7.23 13.52 14.53
N PRO A 130 6.98 14.84 14.64
CA PRO A 130 7.53 15.65 15.74
C PRO A 130 7.02 15.24 17.13
N ALA A 131 5.88 14.56 17.22
CA ALA A 131 5.27 14.17 18.47
C ALA A 131 5.73 12.79 18.98
N THR A 132 6.02 11.86 18.06
CA THR A 132 6.34 10.46 18.39
C THR A 132 7.81 10.11 18.13
N GLY A 133 8.51 10.89 17.31
CA GLY A 133 9.85 10.55 16.82
C GLY A 133 9.86 9.42 15.77
N ALA A 134 8.69 8.89 15.39
CA ALA A 134 8.59 7.81 14.41
C ALA A 134 8.74 8.32 12.97
N PRO A 135 9.27 7.51 12.05
CA PRO A 135 9.38 7.84 10.63
C PRO A 135 8.03 7.68 9.90
N GLU A 136 7.11 8.59 10.18
CA GLU A 136 5.75 8.53 9.65
C GLU A 136 5.22 9.92 9.27
N PRO A 137 4.37 10.06 8.22
CA PRO A 137 3.69 11.30 7.89
C PRO A 137 2.52 11.57 8.84
N VAL A 138 1.84 12.71 8.66
CA VAL A 138 0.64 13.14 9.44
C VAL A 138 -0.41 12.05 9.54
N LEU A 139 -0.75 11.41 8.43
CA LEU A 139 -1.52 10.17 8.41
C LEU A 139 -0.52 9.02 8.42
N GLY A 140 -0.31 8.37 9.57
CA GLY A 140 0.75 7.35 9.74
C GLY A 140 0.83 6.35 8.60
N LEU A 141 -0.32 5.85 8.12
CA LEU A 141 -0.41 4.92 6.98
C LEU A 141 0.27 5.42 5.70
N GLY A 142 0.43 6.72 5.54
CA GLY A 142 1.03 7.33 4.35
C GLY A 142 2.50 6.99 4.14
N TRP A 143 3.20 6.38 5.12
CA TRP A 143 4.57 5.95 4.93
C TRP A 143 4.73 4.97 3.76
N THR A 144 3.75 4.11 3.52
CA THR A 144 3.74 3.19 2.37
C THR A 144 3.54 3.91 1.04
N LEU A 145 2.73 4.97 1.05
CA LEU A 145 2.51 5.80 -0.13
C LEU A 145 3.74 6.63 -0.52
N ASN A 146 4.63 6.95 0.42
CA ASN A 146 5.91 7.56 0.10
C ASN A 146 6.73 6.63 -0.81
N TYR A 147 6.82 5.34 -0.48
CA TYR A 147 7.49 4.33 -1.32
C TYR A 147 6.77 4.12 -2.66
N GLU A 148 5.44 4.09 -2.65
CA GLU A 148 4.67 3.89 -3.87
C GLU A 148 4.83 5.08 -4.84
N MET A 149 4.78 6.30 -4.36
CA MET A 149 4.99 7.49 -5.18
C MET A 149 6.43 7.62 -5.66
N PHE A 150 7.42 7.23 -4.86
CA PHE A 150 8.81 7.11 -5.28
C PHE A 150 8.97 6.13 -6.44
N PHE A 151 8.38 4.94 -6.32
CA PHE A 151 8.36 3.94 -7.40
C PHE A 151 7.74 4.49 -8.69
N TYR A 152 6.61 5.19 -8.59
CA TYR A 152 5.98 5.82 -9.74
C TYR A 152 6.85 6.91 -10.36
N ALA A 153 7.53 7.71 -9.55
CA ALA A 153 8.43 8.75 -10.05
C ALA A 153 9.62 8.15 -10.83
N ILE A 154 10.21 7.06 -10.32
CA ILE A 154 11.30 6.36 -11.04
C ILE A 154 10.81 5.77 -12.36
N ILE A 155 9.64 5.12 -12.41
CA ILE A 155 9.07 4.65 -13.68
C ILE A 155 8.85 5.80 -14.66
N ALA A 156 8.25 6.91 -14.19
CA ALA A 156 8.01 8.07 -15.02
C ALA A 156 9.31 8.67 -15.57
N LEU A 157 10.37 8.71 -14.76
CA LEU A 157 11.70 9.17 -15.17
C LEU A 157 12.31 8.24 -16.23
N ILE A 158 12.25 6.93 -16.04
CA ILE A 158 12.74 5.93 -17.00
C ILE A 158 12.01 6.06 -18.34
N LEU A 159 10.69 6.25 -18.33
CA LEU A 159 9.89 6.49 -19.53
C LEU A 159 10.27 7.80 -20.20
N LEU A 160 10.44 8.89 -19.42
CA LEU A 160 10.82 10.21 -19.89
C LEU A 160 12.19 10.21 -20.60
N LEU A 161 13.15 9.47 -20.04
CA LEU A 161 14.49 9.29 -20.61
C LEU A 161 14.52 8.39 -21.87
N GLY A 162 13.38 7.89 -22.31
CA GLY A 162 13.28 7.09 -23.54
C GLY A 162 13.77 5.64 -23.39
N VAL A 163 13.95 5.14 -22.16
CA VAL A 163 14.50 3.80 -21.93
C VAL A 163 13.46 2.72 -22.25
N ARG A 164 13.77 1.87 -23.23
CA ARG A 164 12.87 0.81 -23.69
C ARG A 164 12.82 -0.40 -22.74
N ARG A 165 13.95 -0.74 -22.11
CA ARG A 165 14.06 -1.87 -21.16
C ARG A 165 13.74 -1.42 -19.74
N VAL A 166 12.49 -1.04 -19.51
CA VAL A 166 12.05 -0.43 -18.23
C VAL A 166 12.33 -1.36 -17.04
N PHE A 167 12.06 -2.67 -17.15
CA PHE A 167 12.34 -3.62 -16.07
C PHE A 167 13.82 -3.67 -15.71
N THR A 168 14.71 -3.75 -16.71
CA THR A 168 16.16 -3.76 -16.46
C THR A 168 16.64 -2.47 -15.78
N ALA A 169 16.12 -1.31 -16.23
CA ALA A 169 16.45 -0.04 -15.60
C ALA A 169 15.96 0.03 -14.14
N LEU A 170 14.74 -0.41 -13.86
CA LEU A 170 14.21 -0.51 -12.49
C LEU A 170 15.07 -1.43 -11.62
N LEU A 171 15.44 -2.59 -12.15
CA LEU A 171 16.31 -3.57 -11.44
C LEU A 171 17.64 -2.92 -11.06
N VAL A 172 18.32 -2.30 -12.03
CA VAL A 172 19.61 -1.62 -11.79
C VAL A 172 19.44 -0.52 -10.73
N VAL A 173 18.47 0.38 -10.90
CA VAL A 173 18.27 1.51 -9.98
C VAL A 173 17.97 1.01 -8.56
N PHE A 174 16.99 0.11 -8.40
CA PHE A 174 16.55 -0.31 -7.06
C PHE A 174 17.58 -1.18 -6.34
N VAL A 175 18.24 -2.10 -7.07
CA VAL A 175 19.33 -2.89 -6.48
C VAL A 175 20.50 -1.98 -6.08
N SER A 176 20.88 -1.01 -6.91
CA SER A 176 21.93 -0.05 -6.56
C SER A 176 21.57 0.79 -5.32
N LEU A 177 20.32 1.25 -5.21
CA LEU A 177 19.86 2.00 -4.04
C LEU A 177 19.91 1.15 -2.77
N VAL A 178 19.45 -0.11 -2.82
CA VAL A 178 19.48 -1.02 -1.65
C VAL A 178 20.91 -1.37 -1.26
N VAL A 179 21.79 -1.65 -2.23
CA VAL A 179 23.20 -1.89 -1.97
C VAL A 179 23.87 -0.67 -1.35
N PHE A 180 23.58 0.54 -1.87
CA PHE A 180 24.04 1.80 -1.28
C PHE A 180 23.55 1.95 0.17
N GLY A 181 22.26 1.73 0.43
CA GLY A 181 21.71 1.82 1.79
C GLY A 181 22.33 0.81 2.76
N ALA A 182 22.55 -0.43 2.31
CA ALA A 182 23.19 -1.47 3.11
C ALA A 182 24.67 -1.14 3.43
N TRP A 183 25.38 -0.55 2.49
CA TRP A 183 26.80 -0.23 2.64
C TRP A 183 27.04 1.05 3.45
N PHE A 184 26.34 2.15 3.13
CA PHE A 184 26.57 3.46 3.71
C PHE A 184 25.72 3.77 4.94
N GLN A 185 24.63 3.04 5.17
CA GLN A 185 23.72 3.17 6.31
C GLN A 185 23.35 4.63 6.65
N PRO A 186 22.75 5.37 5.69
CA PRO A 186 22.49 6.81 5.83
C PRO A 186 21.55 7.12 7.01
N ASP A 187 21.85 8.20 7.74
CA ASP A 187 21.03 8.69 8.86
C ASP A 187 19.89 9.59 8.40
N ASP A 188 20.05 10.29 7.26
CA ASP A 188 19.00 11.13 6.70
C ASP A 188 17.75 10.30 6.36
N ILE A 189 16.60 10.70 6.90
CA ILE A 189 15.34 9.93 6.80
C ILE A 189 14.89 9.72 5.36
N ILE A 190 15.16 10.66 4.45
CA ILE A 190 14.75 10.57 3.05
C ILE A 190 15.62 9.54 2.34
N VAL A 191 16.94 9.64 2.49
CA VAL A 191 17.89 8.72 1.88
C VAL A 191 17.71 7.32 2.46
N LYS A 192 17.58 7.19 3.78
CA LYS A 192 17.32 5.93 4.49
C LYS A 192 16.06 5.24 3.98
N SER A 193 14.97 5.99 3.78
CA SER A 193 13.71 5.43 3.28
C SER A 193 13.87 4.92 1.84
N TRP A 194 14.44 5.70 0.95
CA TRP A 194 14.51 5.33 -0.46
C TRP A 194 15.60 4.31 -0.79
N THR A 195 16.47 4.01 0.15
CA THR A 195 17.48 2.93 0.04
C THR A 195 17.15 1.69 0.87
N HIS A 196 15.97 1.66 1.50
CA HIS A 196 15.51 0.55 2.32
C HIS A 196 15.15 -0.68 1.47
N SER A 197 15.45 -1.90 1.98
CA SER A 197 15.24 -3.16 1.26
C SER A 197 13.79 -3.40 0.80
N ILE A 198 12.81 -2.79 1.43
CA ILE A 198 11.38 -2.91 1.12
C ILE A 198 11.03 -2.50 -0.33
N ILE A 199 11.84 -1.63 -0.96
CA ILE A 199 11.63 -1.25 -2.37
C ILE A 199 11.81 -2.42 -3.35
N LEU A 200 12.51 -3.50 -2.94
CA LEU A 200 12.66 -4.71 -3.76
C LEU A 200 11.34 -5.43 -4.01
N GLU A 201 10.34 -5.24 -3.15
CA GLU A 201 9.03 -5.86 -3.29
C GLU A 201 8.32 -5.42 -4.57
N PHE A 202 8.50 -4.17 -4.98
CA PHE A 202 8.04 -3.70 -6.29
C PHE A 202 8.75 -4.42 -7.45
N LEU A 203 10.05 -4.73 -7.30
CA LEU A 203 10.79 -5.48 -8.32
C LEU A 203 10.31 -6.92 -8.44
N TYR A 204 9.98 -7.57 -7.33
CA TYR A 204 9.41 -8.93 -7.38
C TYR A 204 8.09 -8.95 -8.15
N GLY A 205 7.22 -7.98 -7.90
CA GLY A 205 6.00 -7.80 -8.66
C GLY A 205 6.25 -7.52 -10.15
N ALA A 206 7.18 -6.61 -10.45
CA ALA A 206 7.56 -6.27 -11.82
C ALA A 206 8.15 -7.47 -12.58
N LEU A 207 8.97 -8.29 -11.91
CA LEU A 207 9.50 -9.55 -12.47
C LEU A 207 8.36 -10.53 -12.81
N LEU A 208 7.42 -10.74 -11.89
CA LEU A 208 6.28 -11.61 -12.13
C LEU A 208 5.41 -11.12 -13.29
N ALA A 209 5.26 -9.79 -13.46
CA ALA A 209 4.60 -9.23 -14.63
C ALA A 209 5.35 -9.53 -15.92
N GLN A 210 6.68 -9.38 -15.93
CA GLN A 210 7.51 -9.69 -17.09
C GLN A 210 7.40 -11.16 -17.48
N LEU A 211 7.47 -12.07 -16.50
CA LEU A 211 7.27 -13.50 -16.71
C LEU A 211 5.87 -13.80 -17.27
N ARG A 212 4.84 -13.14 -16.76
CA ARG A 212 3.49 -13.32 -17.26
C ARG A 212 3.31 -12.84 -18.69
N LEU A 213 3.94 -11.72 -19.03
CA LEU A 213 3.91 -11.14 -20.39
C LEU A 213 4.67 -12.04 -21.40
N SER A 214 5.72 -12.73 -20.98
CA SER A 214 6.41 -13.74 -21.80
C SER A 214 5.64 -15.06 -21.96
N GLY A 215 4.43 -15.16 -21.36
CA GLY A 215 3.59 -16.35 -21.46
C GLY A 215 3.82 -17.39 -20.36
N TRP A 216 4.74 -17.14 -19.42
CA TRP A 216 5.02 -18.10 -18.35
C TRP A 216 3.80 -18.30 -17.43
N ARG A 217 3.45 -19.57 -17.18
CA ARG A 217 2.31 -19.99 -16.32
C ARG A 217 2.71 -21.25 -15.56
N ILE A 218 2.13 -21.41 -14.38
CA ILE A 218 2.38 -22.57 -13.50
C ILE A 218 1.16 -23.48 -13.42
N GLY A 219 1.40 -24.77 -13.18
CA GLY A 219 0.34 -25.75 -12.91
C GLY A 219 -0.17 -25.68 -11.47
N ALA A 220 -1.27 -26.40 -11.18
CA ALA A 220 -1.92 -26.38 -9.89
C ALA A 220 -1.01 -26.79 -8.72
N LEU A 221 -0.19 -27.84 -8.90
CA LEU A 221 0.76 -28.27 -7.86
C LEU A 221 1.76 -27.15 -7.51
N ALA A 222 2.34 -26.51 -8.53
CA ALA A 222 3.26 -25.41 -8.31
C ALA A 222 2.56 -24.19 -7.65
N GLN A 223 1.28 -23.92 -7.97
CA GLN A 223 0.50 -22.91 -7.26
C GLN A 223 0.41 -23.21 -5.76
N CYS A 224 0.05 -24.45 -5.39
CA CYS A 224 0.01 -24.88 -3.99
C CYS A 224 1.38 -24.75 -3.32
N VAL A 225 2.46 -25.17 -3.96
CA VAL A 225 3.83 -25.07 -3.43
C VAL A 225 4.20 -23.60 -3.17
N PHE A 226 3.97 -22.72 -4.14
CA PHE A 226 4.28 -21.28 -3.97
C PHE A 226 3.47 -20.64 -2.85
N VAL A 227 2.16 -20.93 -2.77
CA VAL A 227 1.31 -20.41 -1.68
C VAL A 227 1.80 -20.94 -0.32
N SER A 228 2.05 -22.25 -0.20
CA SER A 228 2.49 -22.85 1.06
C SER A 228 3.87 -22.34 1.49
N ALA A 229 4.81 -22.19 0.56
CA ALA A 229 6.13 -21.64 0.84
C ALA A 229 6.04 -20.17 1.31
N GLY A 230 5.24 -19.34 0.61
CA GLY A 230 5.03 -17.97 1.00
C GLY A 230 4.32 -17.82 2.37
N MET A 231 3.30 -18.64 2.63
CA MET A 231 2.64 -18.70 3.94
C MET A 231 3.61 -19.15 5.06
N GLY A 232 4.44 -20.17 4.77
CA GLY A 232 5.48 -20.63 5.69
C GLY A 232 6.49 -19.54 6.00
N GLY A 233 7.02 -18.84 4.99
CA GLY A 233 7.95 -17.74 5.17
C GLY A 233 7.36 -16.58 5.99
N TRP A 234 6.07 -16.24 5.77
CA TRP A 234 5.39 -15.21 6.55
C TRP A 234 5.12 -15.63 7.99
N LEU A 235 4.60 -16.83 8.20
CA LEU A 235 4.13 -17.26 9.53
C LEU A 235 5.27 -17.72 10.45
N LEU A 236 6.27 -18.44 9.89
CA LEU A 236 7.32 -19.08 10.68
C LEU A 236 8.56 -18.22 10.90
N LEU A 237 8.80 -17.22 10.02
CA LEU A 237 9.96 -16.36 10.16
C LEU A 237 9.57 -15.07 10.89
N ASP A 238 10.00 -14.97 12.15
CA ASP A 238 9.95 -13.73 12.90
C ASP A 238 11.16 -12.88 12.55
N LEU A 239 10.89 -11.71 11.97
CA LEU A 239 11.93 -10.75 11.65
C LEU A 239 12.04 -9.74 12.79
N PRO A 240 13.23 -9.61 13.41
CA PRO A 240 13.42 -8.57 14.41
C PRO A 240 13.18 -7.20 13.78
N ALA A 241 12.48 -6.34 14.47
CA ALA A 241 12.36 -4.93 14.10
C ALA A 241 13.79 -4.36 14.17
N ALA A 242 14.33 -4.10 12.99
CA ALA A 242 15.46 -3.67 12.93
C ALA A 242 16.67 -3.04 12.92
N GLY A 243 17.42 -2.93 12.16
CA GLY A 243 18.69 -2.26 11.86
C GLY A 243 18.57 -1.33 10.66
N HIS A 244 19.69 -0.76 10.23
CA HIS A 244 19.74 0.03 8.99
C HIS A 244 19.44 -0.79 7.73
N PHE A 245 19.71 -2.10 7.75
CA PHE A 245 19.35 -3.05 6.69
C PHE A 245 18.34 -4.06 7.24
N ASP A 246 17.07 -3.80 7.00
CA ASP A 246 15.97 -4.68 7.38
C ASP A 246 15.81 -5.81 6.35
N LEU A 247 15.90 -7.05 6.79
CA LEU A 247 15.66 -8.24 5.96
C LEU A 247 14.20 -8.42 5.55
N ARG A 248 13.29 -7.58 6.07
CA ARG A 248 11.85 -7.66 5.79
C ARG A 248 11.55 -7.64 4.29
N GLY A 249 12.06 -6.66 3.56
CA GLY A 249 11.85 -6.55 2.11
C GLY A 249 12.37 -7.75 1.32
N ILE A 250 13.32 -8.52 1.89
CA ILE A 250 13.79 -9.77 1.29
C ILE A 250 12.88 -10.93 1.70
N VAL A 251 12.75 -11.20 2.99
CA VAL A 251 12.08 -12.41 3.51
C VAL A 251 10.56 -12.33 3.32
N TRP A 252 9.94 -11.26 3.81
CA TRP A 252 8.49 -11.08 3.63
C TRP A 252 8.15 -10.68 2.20
N GLY A 253 8.97 -9.90 1.54
CA GLY A 253 8.79 -9.58 0.12
C GLY A 253 8.81 -10.82 -0.77
N LEU A 254 9.74 -11.76 -0.59
CA LEU A 254 9.75 -13.03 -1.31
C LEU A 254 8.55 -13.91 -0.94
N SER A 255 8.15 -13.92 0.34
CA SER A 255 6.94 -14.61 0.80
C SER A 255 5.68 -14.05 0.13
N ALA A 256 5.54 -12.74 0.05
CA ALA A 256 4.44 -12.06 -0.65
C ALA A 256 4.47 -12.35 -2.15
N ALA A 257 5.65 -12.34 -2.78
CA ALA A 257 5.84 -12.67 -4.18
C ALA A 257 5.48 -14.14 -4.47
N ALA A 258 5.81 -15.06 -3.57
CA ALA A 258 5.45 -16.47 -3.70
C ALA A 258 3.92 -16.66 -3.61
N ILE A 259 3.26 -16.06 -2.62
CA ILE A 259 1.79 -16.07 -2.52
C ILE A 259 1.17 -15.47 -3.79
N PHE A 260 1.65 -14.29 -4.23
CA PHE A 260 1.18 -13.64 -5.46
C PHE A 260 1.35 -14.57 -6.68
N CYS A 261 2.51 -15.21 -6.83
CA CYS A 261 2.80 -16.16 -7.91
C CYS A 261 1.77 -17.30 -7.92
N GLY A 262 1.50 -17.93 -6.78
CA GLY A 262 0.54 -19.01 -6.65
C GLY A 262 -0.89 -18.58 -7.04
N PHE A 263 -1.32 -17.38 -6.67
CA PHE A 263 -2.68 -16.89 -6.98
C PHE A 263 -2.84 -16.35 -8.40
N VAL A 264 -1.80 -15.73 -8.97
CA VAL A 264 -1.94 -14.95 -10.22
C VAL A 264 -1.33 -15.63 -11.43
N MET A 265 -0.30 -16.47 -11.25
CA MET A 265 0.44 -17.08 -12.38
C MET A 265 -0.11 -18.42 -12.84
N GLY A 266 -1.23 -18.88 -12.28
CA GLY A 266 -1.90 -20.12 -12.67
C GLY A 266 -2.40 -20.12 -14.11
N ARG A 267 -2.48 -21.34 -14.70
CA ARG A 267 -3.06 -21.56 -16.05
C ARG A 267 -4.57 -21.35 -16.07
N SER A 268 -5.27 -21.78 -15.04
CA SER A 268 -6.71 -21.56 -14.84
C SER A 268 -6.95 -20.37 -13.93
N GLN A 269 -7.96 -19.60 -14.24
CA GLN A 269 -8.40 -18.50 -13.38
C GLN A 269 -9.55 -19.00 -12.49
N ILE A 270 -9.45 -18.73 -11.21
CA ILE A 270 -10.52 -19.02 -10.24
C ILE A 270 -11.55 -17.89 -10.33
N ALA A 271 -12.82 -18.25 -10.49
CA ALA A 271 -13.92 -17.31 -10.38
C ALA A 271 -14.18 -17.01 -8.89
N TRP A 272 -14.17 -15.74 -8.54
CA TRP A 272 -14.36 -15.29 -7.16
C TRP A 272 -15.73 -14.62 -6.97
N PRO A 273 -16.33 -14.71 -5.78
CA PRO A 273 -17.56 -13.99 -5.47
C PRO A 273 -17.39 -12.47 -5.65
N LYS A 274 -18.37 -11.82 -6.28
CA LYS A 274 -18.33 -10.37 -6.60
C LYS A 274 -18.15 -9.47 -5.37
N GLY A 275 -18.59 -9.89 -4.19
CA GLY A 275 -18.40 -9.15 -2.94
C GLY A 275 -16.93 -8.98 -2.57
N PHE A 276 -16.14 -10.04 -2.70
CA PHE A 276 -14.70 -9.99 -2.41
C PHE A 276 -13.93 -9.13 -3.40
N THR A 277 -14.26 -9.23 -4.70
CA THR A 277 -13.62 -8.37 -5.72
C THR A 277 -13.96 -6.89 -5.52
N LEU A 278 -15.15 -6.57 -4.98
CA LEU A 278 -15.52 -5.20 -4.65
C LEU A 278 -14.69 -4.64 -3.50
N ILE A 279 -14.40 -5.43 -2.45
CA ILE A 279 -13.50 -5.02 -1.36
C ILE A 279 -12.09 -4.78 -1.90
N GLY A 280 -11.61 -5.64 -2.82
CA GLY A 280 -10.34 -5.44 -3.50
C GLY A 280 -10.28 -4.15 -4.32
N ASP A 281 -11.37 -3.79 -5.00
CA ASP A 281 -11.49 -2.51 -5.72
C ASP A 281 -11.44 -1.33 -4.74
N ALA A 282 -12.15 -1.43 -3.61
CA ALA A 282 -12.21 -0.42 -2.56
C ALA A 282 -11.02 -0.47 -1.59
N SER A 283 -10.03 -1.35 -1.81
CA SER A 283 -8.92 -1.58 -0.86
C SER A 283 -8.10 -0.33 -0.55
N TYR A 284 -7.97 0.60 -1.49
CA TYR A 284 -7.28 1.87 -1.25
C TYR A 284 -8.09 2.78 -0.32
N SER A 285 -9.39 2.90 -0.56
CA SER A 285 -10.30 3.59 0.37
C SER A 285 -10.29 2.93 1.74
N LEU A 286 -10.33 1.58 1.82
CA LEU A 286 -10.26 0.84 3.08
C LEU A 286 -8.96 1.13 3.82
N TYR A 287 -7.83 1.09 3.11
CA TYR A 287 -6.51 1.38 3.69
C TYR A 287 -6.43 2.76 4.32
N LEU A 288 -6.98 3.81 3.69
CA LEU A 288 -6.87 5.17 4.19
C LEU A 288 -7.93 5.55 5.24
N THR A 289 -9.10 4.91 5.22
CA THR A 289 -10.22 5.36 6.06
C THR A 289 -10.42 4.52 7.33
N HIS A 290 -9.88 3.30 7.40
CA HIS A 290 -10.18 2.40 8.52
C HIS A 290 -9.76 2.93 9.89
N LEU A 291 -8.68 3.72 10.00
CA LEU A 291 -8.26 4.30 11.28
C LEU A 291 -9.29 5.28 11.86
N PHE A 292 -10.00 6.02 11.00
CA PHE A 292 -11.08 6.90 11.46
C PHE A 292 -12.26 6.09 12.00
N VAL A 293 -12.64 5.04 11.28
CA VAL A 293 -13.70 4.11 11.75
C VAL A 293 -13.28 3.41 13.04
N MET A 294 -12.03 2.92 13.08
CA MET A 294 -11.46 2.28 14.25
C MET A 294 -11.60 3.17 15.49
N ARG A 295 -11.22 4.45 15.36
CA ARG A 295 -11.30 5.39 16.47
C ARG A 295 -12.72 5.61 16.95
N ILE A 296 -13.68 5.76 16.04
CA ILE A 296 -15.10 5.91 16.38
C ILE A 296 -15.62 4.64 17.07
N CYS A 297 -15.36 3.47 16.51
CA CYS A 297 -15.78 2.20 17.11
C CYS A 297 -15.15 1.98 18.50
N SER A 298 -13.88 2.32 18.66
CA SER A 298 -13.16 2.24 19.94
C SER A 298 -13.85 3.13 21.00
N MET A 299 -14.11 4.39 20.66
CA MET A 299 -14.83 5.30 21.58
C MET A 299 -16.22 4.79 21.98
N LEU A 300 -16.96 4.20 21.05
CA LEU A 300 -18.30 3.67 21.33
C LEU A 300 -18.26 2.41 22.17
N VAL A 301 -17.34 1.50 21.90
CA VAL A 301 -17.33 0.16 22.52
C VAL A 301 -16.64 0.17 23.88
N TYR A 302 -15.48 0.83 24.00
CA TYR A 302 -14.71 0.80 25.26
C TYR A 302 -15.27 1.70 26.37
N HIS A 303 -16.31 2.52 26.07
CA HIS A 303 -17.07 3.23 27.10
C HIS A 303 -18.29 2.44 27.60
N LEU A 304 -18.59 1.26 27.04
CA LEU A 304 -19.69 0.43 27.54
C LEU A 304 -19.33 -0.17 28.91
N PRO A 305 -20.27 -0.21 29.86
CA PRO A 305 -20.04 -0.77 31.20
C PRO A 305 -20.11 -2.32 31.19
N VAL A 306 -19.25 -2.95 30.35
CA VAL A 306 -19.18 -4.40 30.20
C VAL A 306 -17.72 -4.87 30.33
N GLY A 307 -17.50 -6.17 30.58
CA GLY A 307 -16.15 -6.72 30.76
C GLY A 307 -15.29 -6.63 29.49
N ALA A 308 -13.97 -6.55 29.69
CA ALA A 308 -12.98 -6.37 28.61
C ALA A 308 -13.09 -7.41 27.47
N VAL A 309 -13.42 -8.65 27.78
CA VAL A 309 -13.63 -9.70 26.76
C VAL A 309 -14.79 -9.34 25.84
N LEU A 310 -15.93 -8.91 26.43
CA LEU A 310 -17.10 -8.54 25.64
C LEU A 310 -16.85 -7.27 24.84
N GLN A 311 -16.13 -6.28 25.39
CA GLN A 311 -15.70 -5.08 24.65
C GLN A 311 -14.85 -5.48 23.43
N ALA A 312 -13.84 -6.35 23.59
CA ALA A 312 -12.99 -6.79 22.48
C ALA A 312 -13.79 -7.54 21.40
N VAL A 313 -14.71 -8.42 21.80
CA VAL A 313 -15.61 -9.13 20.87
C VAL A 313 -16.51 -8.17 20.12
N LEU A 314 -17.17 -7.24 20.80
CA LEU A 314 -18.03 -6.23 20.18
C LEU A 314 -17.24 -5.35 19.22
N PHE A 315 -16.03 -4.94 19.60
CA PHE A 315 -15.15 -4.18 18.74
C PHE A 315 -14.81 -4.93 17.44
N LEU A 316 -14.43 -6.21 17.52
CA LEU A 316 -14.15 -7.05 16.36
C LEU A 316 -15.38 -7.32 15.48
N LEU A 317 -16.57 -7.36 16.07
CA LEU A 317 -17.82 -7.54 15.32
C LEU A 317 -18.26 -6.27 14.58
N VAL A 318 -17.93 -5.08 15.12
CA VAL A 318 -18.42 -3.80 14.58
C VAL A 318 -17.37 -3.12 13.69
N PHE A 319 -16.11 -3.05 14.12
CA PHE A 319 -15.08 -2.27 13.44
C PHE A 319 -14.79 -2.76 12.00
N PRO A 320 -14.43 -4.03 11.72
CA PRO A 320 -14.08 -4.44 10.37
C PRO A 320 -15.25 -4.30 9.38
N PRO A 321 -16.50 -4.72 9.69
CA PRO A 321 -17.62 -4.50 8.79
C PRO A 321 -17.92 -3.02 8.53
N ALA A 322 -17.84 -2.16 9.56
CA ALA A 322 -18.04 -0.72 9.40
C ALA A 322 -16.95 -0.09 8.52
N ALA A 323 -15.68 -0.51 8.69
CA ALA A 323 -14.58 -0.06 7.85
C ALA A 323 -14.77 -0.48 6.39
N MET A 324 -15.18 -1.74 6.14
CA MET A 324 -15.51 -2.21 4.81
C MET A 324 -16.69 -1.43 4.18
N ALA A 325 -17.76 -1.19 4.93
CA ALA A 325 -18.92 -0.44 4.45
C ALA A 325 -18.54 0.99 4.06
N LEU A 326 -17.82 1.72 4.95
CA LEU A 326 -17.35 3.07 4.64
C LEU A 326 -16.42 3.09 3.43
N SER A 327 -15.53 2.10 3.33
CA SER A 327 -14.59 2.02 2.19
C SER A 327 -15.29 1.87 0.85
N VAL A 328 -16.34 1.05 0.78
CA VAL A 328 -17.15 0.88 -0.45
C VAL A 328 -17.90 2.18 -0.79
N ILE A 329 -18.42 2.89 0.21
CA ILE A 329 -19.06 4.20 0.02
C ILE A 329 -18.04 5.22 -0.51
N SER A 330 -16.90 5.35 0.15
CA SER A 330 -15.80 6.24 -0.26
C SER A 330 -15.32 5.91 -1.68
N TYR A 331 -15.10 4.64 -1.99
CA TYR A 331 -14.71 4.19 -3.32
C TYR A 331 -15.72 4.61 -4.40
N ARG A 332 -17.00 4.34 -4.18
CA ARG A 332 -18.06 4.63 -5.16
C ARG A 332 -18.37 6.12 -5.31
N LYS A 333 -18.36 6.88 -4.20
CA LYS A 333 -18.83 8.26 -4.17
C LYS A 333 -17.71 9.29 -4.31
N PHE A 334 -16.47 8.93 -4.00
CA PHE A 334 -15.33 9.84 -4.07
C PHE A 334 -14.23 9.33 -5.02
N GLU A 335 -13.65 8.15 -4.79
CA GLU A 335 -12.49 7.66 -5.54
C GLU A 335 -12.81 7.47 -7.03
N LEU A 336 -13.89 6.73 -7.37
CA LEU A 336 -14.28 6.49 -8.76
C LEU A 336 -14.63 7.77 -9.54
N PRO A 337 -15.46 8.70 -9.03
CA PRO A 337 -15.76 9.95 -9.73
C PRO A 337 -14.51 10.79 -9.97
N THR A 338 -13.66 10.94 -8.94
CA THR A 338 -12.42 11.69 -9.03
C THR A 338 -11.47 11.11 -10.08
N MET A 339 -11.31 9.78 -10.10
CA MET A 339 -10.51 9.10 -11.12
C MET A 339 -11.06 9.29 -12.54
N LYS A 340 -12.38 9.25 -12.72
CA LYS A 340 -13.00 9.49 -14.04
C LYS A 340 -12.71 10.91 -14.52
N LEU A 341 -12.97 11.91 -13.69
CA LEU A 341 -12.72 13.31 -14.01
C LEU A 341 -11.23 13.56 -14.33
N GLY A 342 -10.34 13.06 -13.49
CA GLY A 342 -8.91 13.25 -13.70
C GLY A 342 -8.40 12.62 -15.00
N ARG A 343 -8.88 11.42 -15.36
CA ARG A 343 -8.53 10.79 -16.65
C ARG A 343 -9.02 11.64 -17.85
N GLN A 344 -10.25 12.16 -17.79
CA GLN A 344 -10.77 13.04 -18.84
C GLN A 344 -9.90 14.27 -19.02
N LEU A 345 -9.45 14.90 -17.92
CA LEU A 345 -8.55 16.06 -17.97
C LEU A 345 -7.18 15.71 -18.55
N ILE A 346 -6.61 14.55 -18.21
CA ILE A 346 -5.35 14.07 -18.76
C ILE A 346 -5.48 13.86 -20.27
N ASP A 347 -6.52 13.15 -20.71
CA ASP A 347 -6.76 12.87 -22.14
C ASP A 347 -6.96 14.16 -22.94
N ALA A 348 -7.74 15.09 -22.44
CA ALA A 348 -7.95 16.40 -23.08
C ALA A 348 -6.63 17.20 -23.22
N ARG A 349 -5.78 17.19 -22.17
CA ARG A 349 -4.49 17.89 -22.18
C ARG A 349 -3.50 17.26 -23.17
N LEU A 350 -3.42 15.94 -23.21
CA LEU A 350 -2.52 15.23 -24.13
C LEU A 350 -2.94 15.37 -25.59
N ASN A 351 -4.24 15.33 -25.88
CA ASN A 351 -4.78 15.54 -27.20
C ASN A 351 -4.51 16.98 -27.70
N ARG A 352 -4.69 17.99 -26.84
CA ARG A 352 -4.38 19.38 -27.18
C ARG A 352 -2.90 19.59 -27.53
N ARG A 353 -1.98 18.95 -26.79
CA ARG A 353 -0.55 19.02 -27.11
C ARG A 353 -0.23 18.41 -28.47
N ARG A 354 -0.80 17.24 -28.80
CA ARG A 354 -0.61 16.63 -30.12
C ARG A 354 -1.07 17.51 -31.26
N LEU A 355 -2.22 18.19 -31.13
CA LEU A 355 -2.71 19.10 -32.13
C LEU A 355 -1.78 20.32 -32.36
N ILE A 356 -1.14 20.82 -31.31
CA ILE A 356 -0.17 21.93 -31.41
C ILE A 356 1.15 21.46 -32.06
N GLU A 357 1.59 20.21 -31.78
CA GLU A 357 2.83 19.67 -32.37
C GLU A 357 2.67 19.26 -33.84
N THR A 358 1.44 19.09 -34.33
CA THR A 358 1.12 18.72 -35.73
C THR A 358 0.68 19.90 -36.58
N ALA A 359 0.47 21.08 -36.00
CA ALA A 359 0.16 22.34 -36.67
C ALA A 359 1.43 23.18 -36.89
#